data_618c20b9f1676ee5f59847298e66dca2
#
_entry.id   618c20b9f1676ee5f59847298e66dca2
#
_cell.length_a   1.000
_cell.length_b   1.000
_cell.length_c   1.000
_cell.angle_alpha   90.00
_cell.angle_beta   90.00
_cell.angle_gamma   90.00
#
_symmetry.space_group_name_H-M   'P 1'
#
loop_
_entity.id
_entity.type
_entity.pdbx_description
1 polymer ?
#
loop_
_entity_poly.entity_id
_entity_poly.type
_entity_poly.pdbx_seq_one_letter_code
_entity_poly.pdbx_strand_id
1 'polypeptide(L)'
;MIVAAPHIVKALSNMNAIVGDGETIPWPAYTSRLDIEPELAVVYGSEKQPVAGFCIFNDVSARDVQATEFVGGFCLTKDMAKGNQLGPYMVTPDEVGDPYNLKVTVLVNGHVKYQGSTSEISHKAEDVFAWLGFIAPLKSGSVMGFGTIPDCTGCDHDDFIDPGAEIEITIERLGTLRCRFAEPKGKLLPSRWPVREPLRKYHS
;
A
#
# COMPACT_ATOMS: atom_id res chain seq x y z
N MET A 1 -7.84 -7.18 5.50
CA MET A 1 -6.74 -8.07 5.82
C MET A 1 -6.49 -8.95 4.62
N ILE A 2 -5.54 -8.59 3.78
CA ILE A 2 -4.82 -9.66 3.15
C ILE A 2 -3.92 -10.13 4.25
N VAL A 3 -4.34 -11.19 4.90
CA VAL A 3 -3.45 -11.99 5.69
C VAL A 3 -2.15 -12.01 4.92
N ALA A 4 -1.04 -11.83 5.60
CA ALA A 4 0.19 -12.45 5.21
C ALA A 4 -0.13 -13.94 5.01
N ALA A 5 -0.92 -14.20 3.98
CA ALA A 5 -1.16 -15.54 3.55
C ALA A 5 0.20 -16.11 3.23
N PRO A 6 0.44 -17.38 3.48
CA PRO A 6 1.65 -18.04 3.00
C PRO A 6 1.72 -18.00 1.45
N HIS A 7 0.95 -17.14 0.82
CA HIS A 7 0.80 -16.99 -0.60
C HIS A 7 1.18 -15.57 -0.99
N ILE A 8 2.28 -15.45 -1.71
CA ILE A 8 2.65 -14.23 -2.40
C ILE A 8 1.61 -14.01 -3.49
N VAL A 9 0.74 -13.04 -3.30
CA VAL A 9 -0.21 -12.62 -4.32
C VAL A 9 0.51 -11.65 -5.24
N LYS A 10 0.68 -12.02 -6.50
CA LYS A 10 1.19 -11.13 -7.53
C LYS A 10 0.05 -10.27 -8.05
N ALA A 11 -0.03 -9.03 -7.61
CA ALA A 11 -0.78 -8.00 -8.31
C ALA A 11 0.15 -7.37 -9.36
N LEU A 12 -0.26 -7.37 -10.62
CA LEU A 12 0.39 -6.62 -11.69
C LEU A 12 -0.32 -5.28 -11.77
N SER A 13 0.25 -4.26 -11.13
CA SER A 13 -0.24 -2.90 -11.23
C SER A 13 0.03 -2.29 -12.60
N ASN A 14 -0.93 -1.53 -13.09
CA ASN A 14 -0.75 -0.67 -14.24
C ASN A 14 0.29 0.42 -13.88
N MET A 15 1.39 0.49 -14.61
CA MET A 15 2.43 1.50 -14.39
C MET A 15 1.90 2.95 -14.50
N ASN A 16 0.81 3.17 -15.23
CA ASN A 16 0.13 4.47 -15.30
C ASN A 16 -0.68 4.81 -14.03
N ALA A 17 -0.83 3.86 -13.13
CA ALA A 17 -1.50 4.06 -11.84
C ALA A 17 -0.56 4.62 -10.76
N ILE A 18 0.76 4.63 -11.00
CA ILE A 18 1.75 5.07 -10.02
C ILE A 18 1.99 6.57 -10.12
N VAL A 19 2.00 7.24 -8.98
CA VAL A 19 2.34 8.66 -8.82
C VAL A 19 3.45 8.83 -7.79
N GLY A 20 4.13 9.97 -7.82
CA GLY A 20 5.24 10.30 -6.92
C GLY A 20 4.80 11.02 -5.64
N ASP A 21 5.81 11.46 -4.88
CA ASP A 21 5.62 12.27 -3.68
C ASP A 21 4.97 13.63 -3.99
N GLY A 22 4.04 14.07 -3.15
CA GLY A 22 3.33 15.35 -3.29
C GLY A 22 2.20 15.37 -4.32
N GLU A 23 1.95 14.27 -5.01
CA GLU A 23 0.90 14.19 -6.03
C GLU A 23 -0.51 14.13 -5.43
N THR A 24 -1.48 14.58 -6.23
CA THR A 24 -2.89 14.45 -5.88
C THR A 24 -3.45 13.15 -6.45
N ILE A 25 -4.00 12.32 -5.57
CA ILE A 25 -4.69 11.07 -5.92
C ILE A 25 -6.16 11.38 -6.22
N PRO A 26 -6.65 11.12 -7.43
CA PRO A 26 -8.04 11.36 -7.78
C PRO A 26 -8.97 10.42 -7.01
N TRP A 27 -10.14 10.95 -6.61
CA TRP A 27 -11.18 10.11 -6.00
C TRP A 27 -12.09 9.53 -7.09
N PRO A 28 -12.09 8.20 -7.29
CA PRO A 28 -12.95 7.58 -8.30
C PRO A 28 -14.43 7.67 -7.94
N ALA A 29 -15.30 7.94 -8.92
CA ALA A 29 -16.73 8.06 -8.69
C ALA A 29 -17.40 6.72 -8.28
N TYR A 30 -16.75 5.59 -8.52
CA TYR A 30 -17.29 4.26 -8.25
C TYR A 30 -17.07 3.78 -6.80
N THR A 31 -16.33 4.52 -5.99
CA THR A 31 -16.08 4.19 -4.58
C THR A 31 -16.42 5.35 -3.66
N SER A 32 -16.96 5.04 -2.51
CA SER A 32 -17.16 5.98 -1.42
C SER A 32 -16.25 5.71 -0.22
N ARG A 33 -15.33 4.73 -0.35
CA ARG A 33 -14.43 4.30 0.71
C ARG A 33 -13.03 4.05 0.17
N LEU A 34 -12.25 5.13 0.06
CA LEU A 34 -10.81 5.00 -0.16
C LEU A 34 -10.09 4.77 1.16
N ASP A 35 -9.04 4.00 1.06
CA ASP A 35 -8.15 3.68 2.16
C ASP A 35 -6.70 3.74 1.70
N ILE A 36 -5.81 4.00 2.63
CA ILE A 36 -4.37 3.94 2.44
C ILE A 36 -3.85 2.58 2.88
N GLU A 37 -2.82 2.10 2.21
CA GLU A 37 -2.06 0.92 2.59
C GLU A 37 -0.57 1.25 2.58
N PRO A 38 -0.04 1.73 3.71
CA PRO A 38 1.41 1.94 3.86
C PRO A 38 2.15 0.61 3.80
N GLU A 39 3.10 0.51 2.89
CA GLU A 39 3.90 -0.69 2.67
C GLU A 39 5.39 -0.36 2.58
N LEU A 40 6.22 -1.28 3.05
CA LEU A 40 7.61 -1.32 2.64
C LEU A 40 7.66 -1.79 1.19
N ALA A 41 8.25 -1.00 0.30
CA ALA A 41 8.52 -1.41 -1.07
C ALA A 41 10.00 -1.72 -1.27
N VAL A 42 10.27 -2.76 -2.06
CA VAL A 42 11.62 -3.21 -2.38
C VAL A 42 11.83 -3.12 -3.88
N VAL A 43 12.96 -2.55 -4.27
CA VAL A 43 13.39 -2.47 -5.67
C VAL A 43 14.33 -3.64 -5.97
N TYR A 44 13.97 -4.46 -6.94
CA TYR A 44 14.82 -5.56 -7.38
C TYR A 44 16.01 -5.07 -8.20
N GLY A 45 17.19 -5.49 -7.82
CA GLY A 45 18.44 -5.15 -8.48
C GLY A 45 18.82 -6.15 -9.57
N SER A 46 19.37 -7.28 -9.14
CA SER A 46 19.84 -8.35 -10.01
C SER A 46 19.91 -9.68 -9.26
N GLU A 47 20.18 -10.79 -9.96
CA GLU A 47 20.40 -12.10 -9.32
C GLU A 47 21.55 -12.09 -8.31
N LYS A 48 22.59 -11.29 -8.55
CA LYS A 48 23.76 -11.19 -7.65
C LYS A 48 23.50 -10.26 -6.47
N GLN A 49 22.65 -9.29 -6.63
CA GLN A 49 22.24 -8.32 -5.60
C GLN A 49 20.72 -8.09 -5.73
N PRO A 50 19.92 -8.98 -5.14
CA PRO A 50 18.47 -8.97 -5.36
C PRO A 50 17.82 -7.67 -4.87
N VAL A 51 18.30 -7.09 -3.77
CA VAL A 51 17.76 -5.85 -3.22
C VAL A 51 18.65 -4.68 -3.66
N ALA A 52 18.12 -3.81 -4.52
CA ALA A 52 18.78 -2.55 -4.89
C ALA A 52 18.49 -1.44 -3.89
N GLY A 53 17.31 -1.44 -3.28
CA GLY A 53 16.92 -0.44 -2.29
C GLY A 53 15.48 -0.60 -1.82
N PHE A 54 15.11 0.30 -0.93
CA PHE A 54 13.80 0.34 -0.30
C PHE A 54 13.16 1.71 -0.51
N CYS A 55 11.85 1.76 -0.56
CA CYS A 55 11.06 2.98 -0.58
C CYS A 55 9.70 2.75 0.08
N ILE A 56 8.89 3.79 0.17
CA ILE A 56 7.53 3.70 0.69
C ILE A 56 6.57 3.50 -0.49
N PHE A 57 5.64 2.58 -0.35
CA PHE A 57 4.53 2.39 -1.27
C PHE A 57 3.21 2.62 -0.53
N ASN A 58 2.28 3.29 -1.18
CA ASN A 58 0.91 3.44 -0.72
C ASN A 58 -0.01 2.78 -1.74
N ASP A 59 -0.47 1.59 -1.42
CA ASP A 59 -1.37 0.79 -2.28
C ASP A 59 -2.83 1.18 -2.03
N VAL A 60 -3.20 2.37 -2.51
CA VAL A 60 -4.53 2.93 -2.28
C VAL A 60 -5.63 1.99 -2.74
N SER A 61 -6.61 1.76 -1.89
CA SER A 61 -7.62 0.72 -2.05
C SER A 61 -9.03 1.27 -1.96
N ALA A 62 -9.89 0.86 -2.92
CA ALA A 62 -11.32 1.09 -2.88
C ALA A 62 -12.00 -0.04 -2.08
N ARG A 63 -12.20 0.14 -0.77
CA ARG A 63 -12.60 -0.95 0.13
C ARG A 63 -14.00 -1.48 -0.11
N ASP A 64 -14.95 -0.62 -0.46
CA ASP A 64 -16.31 -1.02 -0.79
C ASP A 64 -16.39 -1.83 -2.10
N VAL A 65 -15.42 -1.62 -3.00
CA VAL A 65 -15.27 -2.44 -4.22
C VAL A 65 -14.55 -3.74 -3.91
N GLN A 66 -13.51 -3.71 -3.08
CA GLN A 66 -12.74 -4.88 -2.67
C GLN A 66 -13.62 -5.99 -2.11
N ALA A 67 -14.63 -5.65 -1.32
CA ALA A 67 -15.57 -6.61 -0.75
C ALA A 67 -16.31 -7.45 -1.80
N THR A 68 -16.46 -6.95 -3.03
CA THR A 68 -17.13 -7.64 -4.13
C THR A 68 -16.17 -8.26 -5.14
N GLU A 69 -14.96 -7.73 -5.26
CA GLU A 69 -13.95 -8.19 -6.23
C GLU A 69 -13.00 -9.25 -5.68
N PHE A 70 -13.03 -9.54 -4.39
CA PHE A 70 -12.06 -10.41 -3.72
C PHE A 70 -11.89 -11.79 -4.41
N VAL A 71 -12.94 -12.31 -5.03
CA VAL A 71 -12.91 -13.60 -5.73
C VAL A 71 -12.46 -13.48 -7.19
N GLY A 72 -12.64 -12.33 -7.82
CA GLY A 72 -12.41 -12.13 -9.25
C GLY A 72 -11.13 -11.38 -9.62
N GLY A 73 -10.40 -10.88 -8.63
CA GLY A 73 -9.21 -10.03 -8.82
C GLY A 73 -9.42 -8.61 -8.31
N PHE A 74 -8.38 -7.78 -8.38
CA PHE A 74 -8.35 -6.47 -7.69
C PHE A 74 -8.35 -5.26 -8.64
N CYS A 75 -8.84 -5.38 -9.88
CA CYS A 75 -8.69 -4.34 -10.89
C CYS A 75 -9.22 -2.97 -10.47
N LEU A 76 -10.50 -2.87 -10.09
CA LEU A 76 -11.09 -1.58 -9.67
C LEU A 76 -10.73 -1.21 -8.24
N THR A 77 -10.37 -2.20 -7.43
CA THR A 77 -9.93 -2.00 -6.04
C THR A 77 -8.57 -1.32 -5.97
N LYS A 78 -7.62 -1.75 -6.79
CA LYS A 78 -6.19 -1.42 -6.70
C LYS A 78 -5.65 -0.61 -7.89
N ASP A 79 -6.08 -0.91 -9.09
CA ASP A 79 -5.55 -0.32 -10.33
C ASP A 79 -6.29 0.94 -10.79
N MET A 80 -6.78 1.74 -9.85
CA MET A 80 -7.36 3.03 -10.17
C MET A 80 -6.31 3.96 -10.77
N ALA A 81 -6.71 4.74 -11.77
CA ALA A 81 -5.80 5.68 -12.43
C ALA A 81 -5.18 6.65 -11.42
N LYS A 82 -3.84 6.68 -11.34
CA LYS A 82 -3.08 7.47 -10.36
C LYS A 82 -3.40 7.14 -8.90
N GLY A 83 -3.80 5.90 -8.63
CA GLY A 83 -4.18 5.47 -7.28
C GLY A 83 -3.00 5.06 -6.42
N ASN A 84 -1.99 4.46 -7.01
CA ASN A 84 -0.83 3.95 -6.27
C ASN A 84 0.26 5.01 -6.17
N GLN A 85 0.93 5.08 -5.02
CA GLN A 85 1.96 6.08 -4.79
C GLN A 85 3.27 5.42 -4.36
N LEU A 86 4.40 5.89 -4.94
CA LEU A 86 5.72 5.35 -4.67
C LEU A 86 6.73 6.48 -4.43
N GLY A 87 7.53 6.37 -3.39
CA GLY A 87 8.57 7.35 -3.09
C GLY A 87 8.90 7.42 -1.59
N PRO A 88 9.33 8.58 -1.08
CA PRO A 88 9.71 9.78 -1.86
C PRO A 88 10.97 9.58 -2.69
N TYR A 89 11.85 8.64 -2.29
CA TYR A 89 13.09 8.24 -2.94
C TYR A 89 13.42 6.79 -2.58
N MET A 90 14.36 6.20 -3.28
CA MET A 90 14.93 4.90 -2.96
C MET A 90 16.14 5.09 -2.03
N VAL A 91 16.19 4.29 -0.97
CA VAL A 91 17.31 4.24 -0.02
C VAL A 91 18.00 2.89 -0.15
N THR A 92 19.32 2.89 -0.21
CA THR A 92 20.14 1.67 -0.36
C THR A 92 20.17 0.84 0.93
N PRO A 93 20.41 -0.48 0.85
CA PRO A 93 20.37 -1.36 2.02
C PRO A 93 21.36 -0.98 3.12
N ASP A 94 22.53 -0.45 2.75
CA ASP A 94 23.56 -0.01 3.70
C ASP A 94 23.13 1.23 4.51
N GLU A 95 22.33 2.12 3.92
CA GLU A 95 21.78 3.29 4.60
C GLU A 95 20.55 2.95 5.46
N VAL A 96 19.72 2.01 5.01
CA VAL A 96 18.52 1.56 5.76
C VAL A 96 18.93 0.76 6.99
N GLY A 97 19.93 -0.09 6.87
CA GLY A 97 20.30 -1.06 7.91
C GLY A 97 19.33 -2.22 7.97
N ASP A 98 18.57 -2.36 9.07
CA ASP A 98 17.53 -3.39 9.19
C ASP A 98 16.18 -2.88 8.71
N PRO A 99 15.72 -3.26 7.50
CA PRO A 99 14.45 -2.81 6.94
C PRO A 99 13.22 -3.43 7.64
N TYR A 100 13.42 -4.43 8.46
CA TYR A 100 12.36 -5.16 9.17
C TYR A 100 12.23 -4.75 10.65
N ASN A 101 12.70 -3.55 11.00
CA ASN A 101 12.55 -3.00 12.35
C ASN A 101 12.46 -1.46 12.30
N LEU A 102 11.63 -0.93 11.39
CA LEU A 102 11.45 0.50 11.18
C LEU A 102 10.07 0.93 11.70
N LYS A 103 10.05 2.06 12.41
CA LYS A 103 8.79 2.67 12.84
C LYS A 103 8.03 3.24 11.65
N VAL A 104 6.72 2.99 11.62
CA VAL A 104 5.78 3.57 10.65
C VAL A 104 4.84 4.53 11.36
N THR A 105 4.63 5.71 10.78
CA THR A 105 3.69 6.71 11.29
C THR A 105 2.91 7.30 10.12
N VAL A 106 1.59 7.35 10.27
CA VAL A 106 0.70 7.97 9.31
C VAL A 106 0.02 9.17 9.93
N LEU A 107 0.13 10.32 9.25
CA LEU A 107 -0.63 11.51 9.60
C LEU A 107 -1.74 11.72 8.57
N VAL A 108 -2.90 12.15 9.07
CA VAL A 108 -4.02 12.62 8.26
C VAL A 108 -4.34 14.04 8.71
N ASN A 109 -4.30 14.98 7.78
CA ASN A 109 -4.50 16.42 8.04
C ASN A 109 -3.61 16.94 9.19
N GLY A 110 -2.33 16.50 9.21
CA GLY A 110 -1.34 16.90 10.21
C GLY A 110 -1.46 16.22 11.58
N HIS A 111 -2.43 15.31 11.78
CA HIS A 111 -2.61 14.58 13.03
C HIS A 111 -2.23 13.12 12.89
N VAL A 112 -1.51 12.56 13.87
CA VAL A 112 -1.18 11.14 13.88
C VAL A 112 -2.46 10.32 13.93
N LYS A 113 -2.68 9.52 12.88
CA LYS A 113 -3.84 8.64 12.76
C LYS A 113 -3.47 7.19 13.05
N TYR A 114 -2.36 6.69 12.47
CA TYR A 114 -1.93 5.31 12.62
C TYR A 114 -0.44 5.22 12.97
N GLN A 115 -0.07 4.15 13.66
CA GLN A 115 1.33 3.81 13.94
C GLN A 115 1.52 2.30 13.89
N GLY A 116 2.65 1.86 13.33
CA GLY A 116 2.99 0.45 13.17
C GLY A 116 4.49 0.25 13.04
N SER A 117 4.89 -0.94 12.63
CA SER A 117 6.29 -1.29 12.43
C SER A 117 6.45 -2.26 11.26
N THR A 118 7.55 -2.14 10.52
CA THR A 118 7.93 -3.11 9.50
C THR A 118 8.32 -4.47 10.10
N SER A 119 8.46 -4.59 11.41
CA SER A 119 8.69 -5.87 12.10
C SER A 119 7.54 -6.87 11.96
N GLU A 120 6.36 -6.39 11.61
CA GLU A 120 5.19 -7.22 11.33
C GLU A 120 5.19 -7.86 9.93
N ILE A 121 6.18 -7.53 9.08
CA ILE A 121 6.33 -8.13 7.76
C ILE A 121 6.77 -9.59 7.87
N SER A 122 5.97 -10.52 7.33
CA SER A 122 6.17 -11.96 7.50
C SER A 122 7.24 -12.55 6.60
N HIS A 123 7.53 -11.93 5.45
CA HIS A 123 8.45 -12.46 4.45
C HIS A 123 9.57 -11.49 4.16
N LYS A 124 10.79 -12.01 4.04
CA LYS A 124 11.95 -11.21 3.63
C LYS A 124 12.03 -11.07 2.12
N ALA A 125 12.63 -9.97 1.66
CA ALA A 125 12.74 -9.65 0.24
C ALA A 125 13.43 -10.75 -0.56
N GLU A 126 14.50 -11.30 -0.02
CA GLU A 126 15.29 -12.34 -0.67
C GLU A 126 14.47 -13.61 -0.91
N ASP A 127 13.66 -14.02 0.07
CA ASP A 127 12.80 -15.21 -0.02
C ASP A 127 11.71 -15.01 -1.08
N VAL A 128 11.12 -13.81 -1.09
CA VAL A 128 10.08 -13.44 -2.06
C VAL A 128 10.65 -13.40 -3.48
N PHE A 129 11.82 -12.80 -3.67
CA PHE A 129 12.46 -12.75 -4.98
C PHE A 129 12.90 -14.13 -5.46
N ALA A 130 13.44 -14.97 -4.57
CA ALA A 130 13.77 -16.34 -4.91
C ALA A 130 12.53 -17.10 -5.38
N TRP A 131 11.42 -16.98 -4.67
CA TRP A 131 10.16 -17.63 -5.05
C TRP A 131 9.61 -17.12 -6.38
N LEU A 132 9.61 -15.80 -6.60
CA LEU A 132 9.13 -15.21 -7.85
C LEU A 132 10.00 -15.62 -9.05
N GLY A 133 11.30 -15.83 -8.85
CA GLY A 133 12.21 -16.32 -9.87
C GLY A 133 11.80 -17.67 -10.46
N PHE A 134 11.08 -18.51 -9.71
CA PHE A 134 10.52 -19.76 -10.25
C PHE A 134 9.32 -19.53 -11.17
N ILE A 135 8.64 -18.38 -11.05
CA ILE A 135 7.43 -18.10 -11.84
C ILE A 135 7.80 -17.34 -13.12
N ALA A 136 8.63 -16.32 -13.01
CA ALA A 136 9.04 -15.49 -14.14
C ALA A 136 10.35 -14.74 -13.80
N PRO A 137 11.20 -14.48 -14.81
CA PRO A 137 12.39 -13.69 -14.63
C PRO A 137 12.03 -12.28 -14.11
N LEU A 138 12.65 -11.87 -13.02
CA LEU A 138 12.53 -10.51 -12.51
C LEU A 138 13.44 -9.58 -13.33
N LYS A 139 12.95 -8.40 -13.62
CA LYS A 139 13.73 -7.36 -14.30
C LYS A 139 14.29 -6.40 -13.27
N SER A 140 15.54 -5.99 -13.44
CA SER A 140 16.12 -4.90 -12.63
C SER A 140 15.23 -3.66 -12.68
N GLY A 141 15.01 -3.05 -11.54
CA GLY A 141 14.08 -1.93 -11.36
C GLY A 141 12.62 -2.34 -11.16
N SER A 142 12.29 -3.65 -11.12
CA SER A 142 10.97 -4.08 -10.66
C SER A 142 10.78 -3.69 -9.20
N VAL A 143 9.60 -3.15 -8.88
CA VAL A 143 9.23 -2.75 -7.51
C VAL A 143 8.17 -3.68 -6.98
N MET A 144 8.28 -4.04 -5.71
CA MET A 144 7.34 -4.89 -5.02
C MET A 144 6.98 -4.29 -3.66
N GLY A 145 5.70 -4.10 -3.41
CA GLY A 145 5.16 -3.84 -2.08
C GLY A 145 5.08 -5.15 -1.28
N PHE A 146 5.40 -5.07 0.01
CA PHE A 146 5.48 -6.24 0.89
C PHE A 146 4.22 -6.46 1.72
N GLY A 147 3.15 -5.82 1.33
CA GLY A 147 1.88 -5.86 2.04
C GLY A 147 1.78 -4.78 3.11
N THR A 148 0.56 -4.46 3.40
CA THR A 148 0.20 -3.39 4.32
C THR A 148 0.77 -3.61 5.71
N ILE A 149 1.37 -2.58 6.29
CA ILE A 149 1.79 -2.60 7.69
C ILE A 149 0.53 -2.68 8.58
N PRO A 150 0.42 -3.67 9.47
CA PRO A 150 -0.71 -3.83 10.38
C PRO A 150 -0.97 -2.57 11.22
N ASP A 151 -2.23 -2.36 11.58
CA ASP A 151 -2.74 -1.19 12.32
C ASP A 151 -2.55 0.17 11.62
N CYS A 152 -2.12 0.18 10.34
CA CYS A 152 -1.86 1.39 9.57
C CYS A 152 -2.91 1.69 8.49
N THR A 153 -4.06 1.03 8.50
CA THR A 153 -5.13 1.23 7.51
C THR A 153 -6.47 1.59 8.15
N GLY A 154 -7.35 2.20 7.37
CA GLY A 154 -8.73 2.42 7.79
C GLY A 154 -9.51 1.13 7.99
N CYS A 155 -9.15 0.08 7.26
CA CYS A 155 -9.72 -1.25 7.43
C CYS A 155 -9.52 -1.84 8.82
N ASP A 156 -8.37 -1.59 9.43
CA ASP A 156 -8.04 -2.13 10.75
C ASP A 156 -8.90 -1.47 11.86
N HIS A 157 -9.38 -0.25 11.60
CA HIS A 157 -10.07 0.58 12.59
C HIS A 157 -11.51 0.94 12.23
N ASP A 158 -12.02 0.50 11.06
CA ASP A 158 -13.29 0.95 10.45
C ASP A 158 -13.39 2.49 10.37
N ASP A 159 -12.26 3.12 10.05
CA ASP A 159 -12.09 4.58 10.00
C ASP A 159 -11.30 4.98 8.75
N PHE A 160 -12.02 5.25 7.67
CA PHE A 160 -11.49 5.48 6.33
C PHE A 160 -11.08 6.93 6.10
N ILE A 161 -10.44 7.18 4.97
CA ILE A 161 -9.97 8.50 4.57
C ILE A 161 -11.13 9.29 3.96
N ASP A 162 -11.23 10.57 4.33
CA ASP A 162 -12.18 11.51 3.75
C ASP A 162 -11.67 12.13 2.45
N PRO A 163 -12.57 12.53 1.53
CA PRO A 163 -12.20 13.38 0.39
C PRO A 163 -11.47 14.65 0.86
N GLY A 164 -10.50 15.09 0.08
CA GLY A 164 -9.71 16.28 0.37
C GLY A 164 -8.62 16.10 1.42
N ALA A 165 -8.53 14.95 2.07
CA ALA A 165 -7.54 14.70 3.12
C ALA A 165 -6.10 14.77 2.61
N GLU A 166 -5.22 15.32 3.43
CA GLU A 166 -3.78 15.30 3.26
C GLU A 166 -3.18 14.15 4.07
N ILE A 167 -2.33 13.36 3.41
CA ILE A 167 -1.73 12.15 3.98
C ILE A 167 -0.21 12.29 3.99
N GLU A 168 0.39 11.91 5.11
CA GLU A 168 1.82 11.74 5.23
C GLU A 168 2.12 10.35 5.79
N ILE A 169 2.85 9.54 5.04
CA ILE A 169 3.30 8.21 5.44
C ILE A 169 4.80 8.31 5.68
N THR A 170 5.22 8.17 6.92
CA THR A 170 6.64 8.15 7.29
C THR A 170 7.04 6.74 7.67
N ILE A 171 8.07 6.21 7.00
CA ILE A 171 8.79 5.03 7.47
C ILE A 171 10.20 5.49 7.86
N GLU A 172 10.60 5.13 9.07
CA GLU A 172 11.92 5.48 9.60
C GLU A 172 13.01 5.17 8.58
N ARG A 173 13.98 6.08 8.39
CA ARG A 173 15.07 6.02 7.41
C ARG A 173 14.66 6.04 5.93
N LEU A 174 13.40 5.89 5.58
CA LEU A 174 12.90 5.97 4.20
C LEU A 174 12.29 7.32 3.85
N GLY A 175 12.14 8.22 4.83
CA GLY A 175 11.56 9.54 4.63
C GLY A 175 10.05 9.57 4.80
N THR A 176 9.40 10.53 4.14
CA THR A 176 7.96 10.75 4.24
C THR A 176 7.36 10.89 2.85
N LEU A 177 6.43 10.02 2.52
CA LEU A 177 5.64 10.04 1.29
C LEU A 177 4.35 10.81 1.54
N ARG A 178 4.05 11.82 0.71
CA ARG A 178 2.92 12.72 0.88
C ARG A 178 1.97 12.64 -0.29
N CYS A 179 0.69 12.71 -0.02
CA CYS A 179 -0.32 12.92 -1.05
C CYS A 179 -1.50 13.71 -0.49
N ARG A 180 -2.37 14.12 -1.40
CA ARG A 180 -3.69 14.64 -1.10
C ARG A 180 -4.73 13.86 -1.89
N PHE A 181 -5.81 13.46 -1.25
CA PHE A 181 -6.96 12.94 -1.97
C PHE A 181 -7.79 14.09 -2.56
N ALA A 182 -8.12 13.97 -3.83
CA ALA A 182 -9.01 14.95 -4.47
C ALA A 182 -10.44 14.83 -3.94
N GLU A 183 -11.20 15.91 -4.04
CA GLU A 183 -12.66 15.83 -3.94
C GLU A 183 -13.23 15.02 -5.12
N PRO A 184 -14.25 14.18 -4.89
CA PRO A 184 -14.87 13.41 -5.95
C PRO A 184 -15.56 14.34 -6.96
N LYS A 185 -15.41 14.00 -8.23
CA LYS A 185 -16.11 14.72 -9.31
C LYS A 185 -17.52 14.13 -9.51
N GLY A 186 -18.53 14.85 -9.07
CA GLY A 186 -19.92 14.45 -9.21
C GLY A 186 -20.43 13.57 -8.07
N LYS A 187 -21.56 12.89 -8.32
CA LYS A 187 -22.19 12.04 -7.29
C LYS A 187 -21.44 10.72 -7.17
N LEU A 188 -21.03 10.39 -5.95
CA LEU A 188 -20.48 9.07 -5.65
C LEU A 188 -21.56 7.99 -5.77
N LEU A 189 -21.15 6.82 -6.22
CA LEU A 189 -21.98 5.64 -6.12
C LEU A 189 -22.19 5.26 -4.64
N PRO A 190 -23.34 4.66 -4.29
CA PRO A 190 -23.56 4.19 -2.92
C PRO A 190 -22.48 3.21 -2.49
N SER A 191 -22.01 3.37 -1.25
CA SER A 191 -21.05 2.45 -0.67
C SER A 191 -21.58 1.02 -0.65
N ARG A 192 -20.73 0.09 -1.08
CA ARG A 192 -20.98 -1.35 -0.98
C ARG A 192 -20.41 -1.94 0.31
N TRP A 193 -19.67 -1.15 1.08
CA TRP A 193 -19.11 -1.59 2.33
C TRP A 193 -20.21 -1.92 3.34
N PRO A 194 -20.20 -3.10 3.97
CA PRO A 194 -21.18 -3.46 4.97
C PRO A 194 -20.95 -2.62 6.25
N VAL A 195 -21.63 -1.49 6.31
CA VAL A 195 -21.50 -0.49 7.40
C VAL A 195 -21.83 -1.05 8.80
N ARG A 196 -22.36 -2.27 8.91
CA ARG A 196 -22.95 -2.79 10.15
C ARG A 196 -22.11 -3.81 10.90
N GLU A 197 -20.99 -4.26 10.33
CA GLU A 197 -20.15 -5.25 11.00
C GLU A 197 -18.68 -4.80 10.94
N PRO A 198 -18.07 -4.43 12.08
CA PRO A 198 -16.66 -4.14 12.16
C PRO A 198 -15.86 -5.36 11.69
N LEU A 199 -14.84 -5.15 10.86
CA LEU A 199 -13.92 -6.21 10.41
C LEU A 199 -13.34 -7.04 11.57
N ARG A 200 -13.23 -6.45 12.76
CA ARG A 200 -12.79 -7.12 13.99
C ARG A 200 -13.59 -8.36 14.37
N LYS A 201 -14.83 -8.50 13.88
CA LYS A 201 -15.64 -9.73 14.13
C LYS A 201 -15.19 -10.93 13.30
N TYR A 202 -14.37 -10.72 12.27
CA TYR A 202 -13.87 -11.81 11.42
C TYR A 202 -12.52 -12.37 11.91
N HIS A 203 -11.98 -11.84 13.02
CA HIS A 203 -10.69 -12.21 13.58
C HIS A 203 -10.76 -12.89 14.95
N SER A 204 -11.97 -13.21 15.44
CA SER A 204 -12.17 -13.93 16.70
C SER A 204 -12.45 -15.41 16.48
#